data_6e17cc787924e2b58aabbe88d37151c5
#
_entry.id   6e17cc787924e2b58aabbe88d37151c5
#
_cell.length_a   1.000
_cell.length_b   1.000
_cell.length_c   1.000
_cell.angle_alpha   90.00
_cell.angle_beta   90.00
_cell.angle_gamma   90.00
#
_symmetry.space_group_name_H-M   'P 1'
#
loop_
_entity.id
_entity.type
_entity.pdbx_description
1 polymer ?
#
loop_
_entity_poly.entity_id
_entity_poly.type
_entity_poly.pdbx_seq_one_letter_code
_entity_poly.pdbx_strand_id
1 'polypeptide(L)'
;MVPQTDANEKSGRRLALWTSEAIVSDMVGRLIEFWGFKRNMGRVWAVLYLSPEPLTAQDLRSALRLSSGAVSMILNDLSRWGVVRKVWIQGDRRDHFAAEVQLWRMISRVLSEREKTEIVVFMEACEEAMRFLESKVTAPDARDRARAELQLERIKALHELARLGKRLLDGLLSTAKLDAEPLTRFLLGGARRVSSL
;
A
#
# COMPACT_ATOMS: atom_id res chain seq x y z
N MET A 1 5.06 27.97 43.15
CA MET A 1 5.52 26.58 43.36
C MET A 1 4.65 25.69 42.50
N VAL A 2 5.09 25.41 41.25
CA VAL A 2 4.34 24.62 40.27
C VAL A 2 4.81 23.18 40.45
N PRO A 3 3.92 22.18 40.56
CA PRO A 3 4.34 20.80 40.73
C PRO A 3 4.94 20.31 39.40
N GLN A 4 6.19 19.90 39.45
CA GLN A 4 6.85 19.11 38.39
C GLN A 4 6.16 17.74 38.39
N THR A 5 5.27 17.52 37.43
CA THR A 5 4.62 16.23 37.19
C THR A 5 5.58 15.33 36.43
N ASP A 6 5.91 14.25 37.04
CA ASP A 6 6.89 13.24 36.71
C ASP A 6 6.90 12.76 35.26
N ALA A 7 7.94 13.14 34.54
CA ALA A 7 8.29 12.57 33.23
C ALA A 7 8.77 11.09 33.33
N ASN A 8 8.90 10.54 34.54
CA ASN A 8 9.47 9.22 34.80
C ASN A 8 8.42 8.08 34.92
N GLU A 9 7.13 8.39 35.02
CA GLU A 9 6.10 7.34 35.09
C GLU A 9 5.71 6.71 33.74
N LYS A 10 6.10 7.31 32.60
CA LYS A 10 5.75 6.79 31.26
C LYS A 10 6.64 5.64 30.78
N SER A 11 7.72 5.29 31.48
CA SER A 11 8.75 4.34 31.02
C SER A 11 8.43 2.86 31.20
N GLY A 12 7.32 2.48 31.80
CA GLY A 12 7.01 1.08 32.11
C GLY A 12 5.62 0.57 31.70
N ARG A 13 4.77 1.42 31.14
CA ARG A 13 3.40 1.01 30.80
C ARG A 13 3.40 0.21 29.49
N ARG A 14 3.22 -1.12 29.59
CA ARG A 14 2.96 -1.95 28.41
C ARG A 14 1.73 -1.40 27.68
N LEU A 15 1.88 -1.02 26.42
CA LEU A 15 0.75 -0.63 25.59
C LEU A 15 -0.18 -1.85 25.42
N ALA A 16 -1.33 -1.81 26.09
CA ALA A 16 -2.39 -2.80 25.91
C ALA A 16 -3.35 -2.24 24.85
N LEU A 17 -3.53 -2.96 23.76
CA LEU A 17 -4.51 -2.57 22.73
C LEU A 17 -5.92 -2.66 23.27
N TRP A 18 -6.73 -1.70 22.91
CA TRP A 18 -8.17 -1.81 23.09
C TRP A 18 -8.72 -2.88 22.12
N THR A 19 -9.90 -3.43 22.43
CA THR A 19 -10.56 -4.43 21.58
C THR A 19 -10.75 -3.92 20.15
N SER A 20 -11.13 -2.65 19.98
CA SER A 20 -11.28 -2.00 18.68
C SER A 20 -9.97 -1.96 17.89
N GLU A 21 -8.86 -1.60 18.54
CA GLU A 21 -7.54 -1.56 17.90
C GLU A 21 -7.09 -2.97 17.50
N ALA A 22 -7.32 -3.97 18.34
CA ALA A 22 -6.99 -5.36 18.03
C ALA A 22 -7.79 -5.86 16.82
N ILE A 23 -9.11 -5.64 16.80
CA ILE A 23 -9.98 -6.03 15.66
C ILE A 23 -9.51 -5.36 14.38
N VAL A 24 -9.34 -4.03 14.38
CA VAL A 24 -8.95 -3.29 13.17
C VAL A 24 -7.55 -3.69 12.70
N SER A 25 -6.59 -3.85 13.62
CA SER A 25 -5.23 -4.26 13.24
C SER A 25 -5.21 -5.63 12.57
N ASP A 26 -5.97 -6.59 13.08
CA ASP A 26 -6.07 -7.92 12.49
C ASP A 26 -6.76 -7.90 11.12
N MET A 27 -7.81 -7.09 10.95
CA MET A 27 -8.50 -6.95 9.67
C MET A 27 -7.65 -6.26 8.62
N VAL A 28 -6.94 -5.18 8.96
CA VAL A 28 -5.99 -4.53 8.06
C VAL A 28 -4.83 -5.47 7.72
N GLY A 29 -4.33 -6.23 8.71
CA GLY A 29 -3.32 -7.25 8.46
C GLY A 29 -3.76 -8.29 7.42
N ARG A 30 -5.00 -8.79 7.51
CA ARG A 30 -5.59 -9.72 6.53
C ARG A 30 -5.76 -9.08 5.16
N LEU A 31 -6.23 -7.84 5.11
CA LEU A 31 -6.45 -7.12 3.85
C LEU A 31 -5.15 -6.96 3.06
N ILE A 32 -4.08 -6.49 3.71
CA ILE A 32 -2.81 -6.29 3.01
C ILE A 32 -2.08 -7.61 2.71
N GLU A 33 -2.31 -8.66 3.50
CA GLU A 33 -1.82 -10.01 3.19
C GLU A 33 -2.46 -10.56 1.91
N PHE A 34 -3.74 -10.34 1.70
CA PHE A 34 -4.42 -10.64 0.44
C PHE A 34 -3.78 -9.92 -0.76
N TRP A 35 -3.25 -8.71 -0.55
CA TRP A 35 -2.51 -7.97 -1.57
C TRP A 35 -1.01 -8.33 -1.67
N GLY A 36 -0.59 -9.42 -0.99
CA GLY A 36 0.76 -9.96 -1.08
C GLY A 36 1.80 -9.26 -0.20
N PHE A 37 1.38 -8.48 0.79
CA PHE A 37 2.26 -7.93 1.82
C PHE A 37 2.31 -8.85 3.05
N LYS A 38 3.31 -8.66 3.90
CA LYS A 38 3.37 -9.40 5.18
C LYS A 38 2.25 -8.89 6.12
N ARG A 39 1.43 -9.81 6.65
CA ARG A 39 0.31 -9.50 7.56
C ARG A 39 0.68 -8.53 8.68
N ASN A 40 1.83 -8.75 9.31
CA ASN A 40 2.27 -7.90 10.42
C ASN A 40 2.60 -6.46 10.01
N MET A 41 2.86 -6.17 8.73
CA MET A 41 3.00 -4.78 8.24
C MET A 41 1.68 -4.01 8.43
N GLY A 42 0.55 -4.62 8.05
CA GLY A 42 -0.77 -4.02 8.25
C GLY A 42 -1.13 -3.87 9.72
N ARG A 43 -0.79 -4.87 10.54
CA ARG A 43 -1.05 -4.82 11.98
C ARG A 43 -0.29 -3.67 12.64
N VAL A 44 1.00 -3.52 12.34
CA VAL A 44 1.84 -2.43 12.88
C VAL A 44 1.34 -1.07 12.39
N TRP A 45 1.05 -0.95 11.08
CA TRP A 45 0.53 0.29 10.53
C TRP A 45 -0.82 0.68 11.16
N ALA A 46 -1.76 -0.25 11.32
CA ALA A 46 -3.07 0.01 11.91
C ALA A 46 -2.99 0.46 13.37
N VAL A 47 -2.09 -0.13 14.17
CA VAL A 47 -1.87 0.31 15.56
C VAL A 47 -1.31 1.72 15.59
N LEU A 48 -0.35 2.05 14.73
CA LEU A 48 0.18 3.42 14.61
C LEU A 48 -0.89 4.42 14.12
N TYR A 49 -1.74 3.99 13.19
CA TYR A 49 -2.79 4.83 12.62
C TYR A 49 -3.89 5.18 13.64
N LEU A 50 -4.26 4.22 14.49
CA LEU A 50 -5.27 4.40 15.53
C LEU A 50 -4.73 5.05 16.80
N SER A 51 -3.41 5.11 16.96
CA SER A 51 -2.79 5.71 18.14
C SER A 51 -2.92 7.23 18.10
N PRO A 52 -3.37 7.86 19.20
CA PRO A 52 -3.41 9.32 19.32
C PRO A 52 -2.01 9.95 19.41
N GLU A 53 -0.99 9.17 19.80
CA GLU A 53 0.39 9.62 19.97
C GLU A 53 1.36 8.73 19.17
N PRO A 54 2.52 9.26 18.74
CA PRO A 54 3.57 8.44 18.16
C PRO A 54 4.05 7.36 19.11
N LEU A 55 4.27 6.15 18.60
CA LEU A 55 4.68 4.97 19.38
C LEU A 55 6.12 4.60 19.12
N THR A 56 6.79 4.02 20.12
CA THR A 56 8.13 3.45 19.98
C THR A 56 8.07 2.01 19.43
N ALA A 57 9.20 1.51 18.92
CA ALA A 57 9.30 0.10 18.54
C ALA A 57 9.01 -0.85 19.71
N GLN A 58 9.34 -0.43 20.94
CA GLN A 58 9.06 -1.21 22.16
C GLN A 58 7.55 -1.30 22.45
N ASP A 59 6.80 -0.21 22.24
CA ASP A 59 5.34 -0.20 22.41
C ASP A 59 4.68 -1.15 21.41
N LEU A 60 5.05 -1.07 20.15
CA LEU A 60 4.55 -1.95 19.08
C LEU A 60 4.89 -3.41 19.34
N ARG A 61 6.12 -3.69 19.79
CA ARG A 61 6.55 -5.05 20.17
C ARG A 61 5.66 -5.63 21.27
N SER A 62 5.39 -4.84 22.29
CA SER A 62 4.56 -5.25 23.43
C SER A 62 3.10 -5.45 23.06
N ALA A 63 2.53 -4.48 22.30
CA ALA A 63 1.14 -4.49 21.88
C ALA A 63 0.81 -5.68 20.95
N LEU A 64 1.69 -5.95 19.99
CA LEU A 64 1.47 -6.96 18.94
C LEU A 64 2.14 -8.31 19.22
N ARG A 65 2.89 -8.43 20.30
CA ARG A 65 3.66 -9.62 20.70
C ARG A 65 4.64 -10.07 19.61
N LEU A 66 5.34 -9.11 19.01
CA LEU A 66 6.33 -9.35 17.97
C LEU A 66 7.75 -9.36 18.55
N SER A 67 8.70 -9.98 17.84
CA SER A 67 10.11 -9.87 18.19
C SER A 67 10.67 -8.48 17.85
N SER A 68 11.75 -8.08 18.53
CA SER A 68 12.42 -6.79 18.25
C SER A 68 12.88 -6.70 16.80
N GLY A 69 13.50 -7.76 16.27
CA GLY A 69 13.93 -7.80 14.86
C GLY A 69 12.76 -7.68 13.88
N ALA A 70 11.63 -8.35 14.14
CA ALA A 70 10.45 -8.25 13.29
C ALA A 70 9.89 -6.84 13.26
N VAL A 71 9.75 -6.16 14.40
CA VAL A 71 9.25 -4.78 14.47
C VAL A 71 10.20 -3.83 13.74
N SER A 72 11.52 -3.95 13.94
CA SER A 72 12.50 -3.13 13.26
C SER A 72 12.44 -3.26 11.74
N MET A 73 12.38 -4.50 11.23
CA MET A 73 12.24 -4.76 9.79
C MET A 73 10.94 -4.17 9.24
N ILE A 74 9.81 -4.37 9.93
CA ILE A 74 8.52 -3.85 9.52
C ILE A 74 8.52 -2.32 9.48
N LEU A 75 9.04 -1.67 10.51
CA LEU A 75 9.12 -0.21 10.54
C LEU A 75 10.01 0.35 9.43
N ASN A 76 11.12 -0.31 9.10
CA ASN A 76 11.97 0.06 7.97
C ASN A 76 11.22 -0.10 6.65
N ASP A 77 10.51 -1.20 6.44
CA ASP A 77 9.70 -1.44 5.24
C ASP A 77 8.60 -0.38 5.10
N LEU A 78 7.81 -0.13 6.16
CA LEU A 78 6.74 0.87 6.17
C LEU A 78 7.27 2.30 5.97
N SER A 79 8.47 2.61 6.51
CA SER A 79 9.11 3.91 6.31
C SER A 79 9.59 4.08 4.86
N ARG A 80 10.14 3.03 4.24
CA ARG A 80 10.52 3.03 2.82
C ARG A 80 9.32 3.26 1.91
N TRP A 81 8.19 2.65 2.22
CA TRP A 81 6.91 2.91 1.53
C TRP A 81 6.33 4.30 1.84
N GLY A 82 6.91 5.03 2.81
CA GLY A 82 6.44 6.36 3.23
C GLY A 82 5.04 6.36 3.86
N VAL A 83 4.60 5.20 4.36
CA VAL A 83 3.31 5.04 5.06
C VAL A 83 3.46 5.16 6.58
N VAL A 84 4.71 5.18 7.06
CA VAL A 84 5.11 5.48 8.44
C VAL A 84 6.28 6.44 8.42
N ARG A 85 6.33 7.36 9.37
CA ARG A 85 7.43 8.32 9.53
C ARG A 85 7.97 8.29 10.95
N LYS A 86 9.27 8.55 11.09
CA LYS A 86 9.88 8.84 12.40
C LYS A 86 9.45 10.22 12.87
N VAL A 87 9.20 10.33 14.16
CA VAL A 87 8.83 11.57 14.85
C VAL A 87 9.82 11.80 15.99
N TRP A 88 10.39 12.98 16.03
CA TRP A 88 11.22 13.37 17.16
C TRP A 88 10.34 13.95 18.29
N ILE A 89 10.56 13.49 19.52
CA ILE A 89 9.88 14.00 20.72
C ILE A 89 10.92 14.62 21.64
N GLN A 90 10.71 15.88 21.97
CA GLN A 90 11.61 16.61 22.85
C GLN A 90 11.72 15.92 24.23
N GLY A 91 12.95 15.67 24.66
CA GLY A 91 13.20 15.03 25.96
C GLY A 91 13.18 13.50 25.94
N ASP A 92 12.84 12.87 24.82
CA ASP A 92 12.94 11.42 24.65
C ASP A 92 13.98 11.07 23.57
N ARG A 93 14.95 10.20 23.92
CA ARG A 93 16.01 9.76 23.00
C ARG A 93 15.60 8.60 22.11
N ARG A 94 14.43 8.02 22.33
CA ARG A 94 13.92 6.87 21.56
C ARG A 94 13.33 7.34 20.23
N ASP A 95 13.47 6.51 19.22
CA ASP A 95 12.76 6.71 17.96
C ASP A 95 11.25 6.48 18.17
N HIS A 96 10.44 7.46 17.78
CA HIS A 96 8.99 7.36 17.73
C HIS A 96 8.53 7.29 16.30
N PHE A 97 7.41 6.64 16.06
CA PHE A 97 6.83 6.41 14.76
C PHE A 97 5.37 6.80 14.74
N ALA A 98 4.94 7.40 13.66
CA ALA A 98 3.54 7.73 13.39
C ALA A 98 3.15 7.28 11.99
N ALA A 99 1.92 6.82 11.81
CA ALA A 99 1.40 6.47 10.49
C ALA A 99 1.08 7.71 9.67
N GLU A 100 1.14 7.59 8.34
CA GLU A 100 0.53 8.55 7.42
C GLU A 100 -1.00 8.45 7.58
N VAL A 101 -1.64 9.60 7.85
CA VAL A 101 -3.08 9.67 8.09
C VAL A 101 -3.86 9.98 6.81
N GLN A 102 -3.20 10.49 5.77
CA GLN A 102 -3.82 10.74 4.48
C GLN A 102 -3.89 9.44 3.67
N LEU A 103 -4.94 8.65 3.91
CA LEU A 103 -5.10 7.30 3.36
C LEU A 103 -4.95 7.27 1.84
N TRP A 104 -5.51 8.25 1.13
CA TRP A 104 -5.42 8.30 -0.31
C TRP A 104 -3.99 8.53 -0.81
N ARG A 105 -3.23 9.39 -0.13
CA ARG A 105 -1.80 9.61 -0.43
C ARG A 105 -0.99 8.32 -0.24
N MET A 106 -1.26 7.59 0.84
CA MET A 106 -0.62 6.31 1.13
C MET A 106 -0.93 5.27 0.05
N ILE A 107 -2.22 5.06 -0.25
CA ILE A 107 -2.67 4.09 -1.26
C ILE A 107 -2.08 4.43 -2.62
N SER A 108 -2.12 5.70 -3.02
CA SER A 108 -1.59 6.15 -4.31
C SER A 108 -0.09 5.91 -4.46
N ARG A 109 0.67 6.08 -3.37
CA ARG A 109 2.11 5.80 -3.38
C ARG A 109 2.37 4.31 -3.59
N VAL A 110 1.69 3.44 -2.83
CA VAL A 110 1.85 1.98 -2.96
C VAL A 110 1.47 1.52 -4.37
N LEU A 111 0.33 1.98 -4.91
CA LEU A 111 -0.10 1.65 -6.25
C LEU A 111 0.87 2.17 -7.33
N SER A 112 1.43 3.36 -7.14
CA SER A 112 2.40 3.93 -8.09
C SER A 112 3.72 3.16 -8.11
N GLU A 113 4.23 2.78 -6.96
CA GLU A 113 5.55 2.14 -6.87
C GLU A 113 5.52 0.65 -7.21
N ARG A 114 4.39 -0.02 -6.99
CA ARG A 114 4.26 -1.45 -7.20
C ARG A 114 3.47 -1.80 -8.46
N GLU A 115 2.18 -1.49 -8.47
CA GLU A 115 1.27 -1.97 -9.52
C GLU A 115 1.60 -1.35 -10.88
N LYS A 116 1.95 -0.07 -10.90
CA LYS A 116 2.34 0.61 -12.13
C LYS A 116 3.61 0.03 -12.74
N THR A 117 4.60 -0.29 -11.89
CA THR A 117 5.87 -0.89 -12.33
C THR A 117 5.64 -2.25 -12.95
N GLU A 118 4.84 -3.12 -12.30
CA GLU A 118 4.53 -4.45 -12.83
C GLU A 118 3.77 -4.39 -14.16
N ILE A 119 2.82 -3.45 -14.32
CA ILE A 119 2.11 -3.27 -15.59
C ILE A 119 3.08 -2.86 -16.70
N VAL A 120 4.04 -1.98 -16.44
CA VAL A 120 5.03 -1.55 -17.43
C VAL A 120 5.91 -2.73 -17.85
N VAL A 121 6.46 -3.48 -16.90
CA VAL A 121 7.26 -4.69 -17.15
C VAL A 121 6.48 -5.70 -17.99
N PHE A 122 5.21 -5.93 -17.68
CA PHE A 122 4.35 -6.83 -18.46
C PHE A 122 4.15 -6.32 -19.91
N MET A 123 3.94 -5.02 -20.10
CA MET A 123 3.78 -4.43 -21.43
C MET A 123 5.06 -4.57 -22.27
N GLU A 124 6.24 -4.32 -21.67
CA GLU A 124 7.53 -4.49 -22.33
C GLU A 124 7.77 -5.95 -22.75
N ALA A 125 7.42 -6.91 -21.89
CA ALA A 125 7.51 -8.34 -22.22
C ALA A 125 6.55 -8.73 -23.36
N CYS A 126 5.34 -8.16 -23.41
CA CYS A 126 4.42 -8.36 -24.53
C CYS A 126 5.00 -7.79 -25.84
N GLU A 127 5.62 -6.61 -25.81
CA GLU A 127 6.26 -5.99 -26.99
C GLU A 127 7.43 -6.83 -27.50
N GLU A 128 8.26 -7.36 -26.60
CA GLU A 128 9.35 -8.26 -26.98
C GLU A 128 8.82 -9.53 -27.65
N ALA A 129 7.78 -10.15 -27.05
CA ALA A 129 7.14 -11.33 -27.64
C ALA A 129 6.52 -11.05 -29.01
N MET A 130 5.89 -9.90 -29.20
CA MET A 130 5.32 -9.49 -30.49
C MET A 130 6.41 -9.32 -31.55
N ARG A 131 7.52 -8.66 -31.25
CA ARG A 131 8.67 -8.54 -32.16
C ARG A 131 9.23 -9.90 -32.60
N PHE A 132 9.34 -10.85 -31.66
CA PHE A 132 9.75 -12.21 -31.98
C PHE A 132 8.77 -12.89 -32.94
N LEU A 133 7.47 -12.78 -32.70
CA LEU A 133 6.43 -13.42 -33.50
C LEU A 133 6.30 -12.82 -34.91
N GLU A 134 6.54 -11.52 -35.08
CA GLU A 134 6.56 -10.86 -36.39
C GLU A 134 7.57 -11.51 -37.33
N SER A 135 8.73 -11.95 -36.82
CA SER A 135 9.70 -12.70 -37.60
C SER A 135 9.23 -14.12 -37.98
N LYS A 136 8.25 -14.67 -37.27
CA LYS A 136 7.72 -16.03 -37.48
C LYS A 136 6.49 -16.08 -38.38
N VAL A 137 5.77 -14.98 -38.54
CA VAL A 137 4.61 -14.91 -39.44
C VAL A 137 5.00 -15.14 -40.90
N THR A 138 6.25 -14.90 -41.27
CA THR A 138 6.80 -15.16 -42.61
C THR A 138 7.49 -16.52 -42.72
N ALA A 139 7.39 -17.39 -41.70
CA ALA A 139 8.03 -18.71 -41.73
C ALA A 139 7.53 -19.57 -42.91
N PRO A 140 8.39 -20.41 -43.50
CA PRO A 140 8.02 -21.28 -44.64
C PRO A 140 6.95 -22.32 -44.27
N ASP A 141 6.98 -22.82 -43.03
CA ASP A 141 6.00 -23.79 -42.52
C ASP A 141 4.65 -23.12 -42.21
N ALA A 142 3.59 -23.64 -42.83
CA ALA A 142 2.24 -23.17 -42.64
C ALA A 142 1.73 -23.32 -41.18
N ARG A 143 2.19 -24.38 -40.50
CA ARG A 143 1.81 -24.65 -39.11
C ARG A 143 2.44 -23.63 -38.14
N ASP A 144 3.71 -23.30 -38.38
CA ASP A 144 4.40 -22.28 -37.60
C ASP A 144 3.83 -20.89 -37.83
N ARG A 145 3.45 -20.54 -39.07
CA ARG A 145 2.75 -19.28 -39.38
C ARG A 145 1.42 -19.17 -38.63
N ALA A 146 0.56 -20.17 -38.75
CA ALA A 146 -0.75 -20.17 -38.08
C ALA A 146 -0.61 -20.06 -36.55
N ARG A 147 0.41 -20.70 -35.97
CA ARG A 147 0.73 -20.57 -34.53
C ARG A 147 1.17 -19.15 -34.18
N ALA A 148 2.04 -18.56 -35.00
CA ALA A 148 2.55 -17.21 -34.74
C ALA A 148 1.45 -16.16 -34.86
N GLU A 149 0.57 -16.27 -35.87
CA GLU A 149 -0.58 -15.38 -36.06
C GLU A 149 -1.53 -15.44 -34.86
N LEU A 150 -1.90 -16.63 -34.41
CA LEU A 150 -2.76 -16.80 -33.21
C LEU A 150 -2.14 -16.20 -31.96
N GLN A 151 -0.83 -16.46 -31.72
CA GLN A 151 -0.13 -15.92 -30.56
C GLN A 151 -0.04 -14.40 -30.63
N LEU A 152 0.27 -13.84 -31.80
CA LEU A 152 0.37 -12.40 -32.01
C LEU A 152 -0.96 -11.69 -31.73
N GLU A 153 -2.09 -12.24 -32.20
CA GLU A 153 -3.42 -11.71 -31.91
C GLU A 153 -3.71 -11.68 -30.41
N ARG A 154 -3.44 -12.79 -29.72
CA ARG A 154 -3.70 -12.92 -28.30
C ARG A 154 -2.81 -12.04 -27.43
N ILE A 155 -1.52 -11.93 -27.77
CA ILE A 155 -0.59 -11.06 -27.07
C ILE A 155 -0.94 -9.58 -27.29
N LYS A 156 -1.36 -9.19 -28.49
CA LYS A 156 -1.90 -7.84 -28.74
C LYS A 156 -3.09 -7.53 -27.84
N ALA A 157 -4.02 -8.46 -27.69
CA ALA A 157 -5.18 -8.27 -26.81
C ALA A 157 -4.76 -8.09 -25.32
N LEU A 158 -3.78 -8.88 -24.85
CA LEU A 158 -3.23 -8.73 -23.51
C LEU A 158 -2.52 -7.40 -23.31
N HIS A 159 -1.72 -6.96 -24.27
CA HIS A 159 -1.03 -5.68 -24.23
C HIS A 159 -2.03 -4.50 -24.20
N GLU A 160 -3.10 -4.55 -25.02
CA GLU A 160 -4.14 -3.53 -25.00
C GLU A 160 -4.88 -3.48 -23.67
N LEU A 161 -5.17 -4.64 -23.06
CA LEU A 161 -5.77 -4.71 -21.72
C LEU A 161 -4.86 -4.07 -20.68
N ALA A 162 -3.57 -4.39 -20.70
CA ALA A 162 -2.58 -3.79 -19.78
C ALA A 162 -2.46 -2.27 -20.00
N ARG A 163 -2.48 -1.80 -21.25
CA ARG A 163 -2.47 -0.38 -21.60
C ARG A 163 -3.71 0.34 -21.06
N LEU A 164 -4.88 -0.29 -21.14
CA LEU A 164 -6.11 0.25 -20.55
C LEU A 164 -5.99 0.31 -19.01
N GLY A 165 -5.55 -0.77 -18.39
CA GLY A 165 -5.31 -0.84 -16.93
C GLY A 165 -4.34 0.26 -16.46
N LYS A 166 -3.23 0.46 -17.21
CA LYS A 166 -2.28 1.54 -16.92
C LYS A 166 -2.93 2.92 -16.99
N ARG A 167 -3.74 3.20 -18.02
CA ARG A 167 -4.45 4.50 -18.15
C ARG A 167 -5.43 4.74 -17.00
N LEU A 168 -6.19 3.72 -16.60
CA LEU A 168 -7.10 3.81 -15.46
C LEU A 168 -6.33 4.07 -14.16
N LEU A 169 -5.21 3.39 -13.95
CA LEU A 169 -4.35 3.59 -12.78
C LEU A 169 -3.73 5.00 -12.80
N ASP A 170 -3.20 5.47 -13.92
CA ASP A 170 -2.64 6.83 -14.05
C ASP A 170 -3.72 7.90 -13.80
N GLY A 171 -4.96 7.69 -14.27
CA GLY A 171 -6.11 8.53 -13.96
C GLY A 171 -6.44 8.58 -12.47
N LEU A 172 -6.47 7.42 -11.83
CA LEU A 172 -6.70 7.29 -10.40
C LEU A 172 -5.60 8.00 -9.58
N LEU A 173 -4.34 7.81 -9.96
CA LEU A 173 -3.18 8.43 -9.30
C LEU A 173 -3.10 9.94 -9.53
N SER A 174 -3.59 10.45 -10.65
CA SER A 174 -3.63 11.89 -10.92
C SER A 174 -4.59 12.64 -9.98
N THR A 175 -5.71 12.02 -9.62
CA THR A 175 -6.65 12.58 -8.62
C THR A 175 -6.08 12.60 -7.21
N ALA A 176 -5.08 11.77 -6.91
CA ALA A 176 -4.39 11.78 -5.62
C ALA A 176 -3.50 13.02 -5.40
N LYS A 177 -3.11 13.68 -6.47
CA LYS A 177 -2.32 14.94 -6.43
C LYS A 177 -3.21 16.18 -6.17
N LEU A 178 -4.49 16.05 -6.44
CA LEU A 178 -5.52 17.03 -6.12
C LEU A 178 -6.12 16.58 -4.80
N ASP A 179 -5.95 17.33 -3.72
CA ASP A 179 -6.38 17.01 -2.35
C ASP A 179 -7.62 16.11 -2.25
N ALA A 180 -7.59 15.15 -1.32
CA ALA A 180 -8.57 14.06 -1.15
C ALA A 180 -10.04 14.51 -0.93
N GLU A 181 -10.34 15.80 -0.80
CA GLU A 181 -11.69 16.34 -0.66
C GLU A 181 -12.64 16.03 -1.85
N PRO A 182 -12.22 16.09 -3.13
CA PRO A 182 -13.17 15.84 -4.23
C PRO A 182 -13.65 14.39 -4.28
N LEU A 183 -12.81 13.42 -3.91
CA LEU A 183 -13.15 12.00 -4.01
C LEU A 183 -14.12 11.57 -2.91
N THR A 184 -13.92 12.06 -1.70
CA THR A 184 -14.87 11.85 -0.58
C THR A 184 -16.21 12.52 -0.85
N ARG A 185 -16.25 13.71 -1.46
CA ARG A 185 -17.49 14.37 -1.90
C ARG A 185 -18.19 13.62 -3.02
N PHE A 186 -17.43 13.06 -3.98
CA PHE A 186 -18.00 12.27 -5.08
C PHE A 186 -18.60 10.95 -4.57
N LEU A 187 -17.88 10.21 -3.72
CA LEU A 187 -18.35 8.94 -3.14
C LEU A 187 -19.51 9.13 -2.16
N LEU A 188 -19.46 10.18 -1.33
CA LEU A 188 -20.53 10.49 -0.36
C LEU A 188 -21.71 11.24 -1.00
N GLY A 189 -21.49 12.01 -2.07
CA GLY A 189 -22.55 12.70 -2.82
C GLY A 189 -23.40 11.75 -3.65
N GLY A 190 -22.84 10.61 -4.11
CA GLY A 190 -23.58 9.55 -4.80
C GLY A 190 -24.53 8.80 -3.88
N ALA A 191 -24.16 8.61 -2.61
CA ALA A 191 -24.97 7.86 -1.64
C ALA A 191 -26.25 8.60 -1.20
N ARG A 192 -26.29 9.95 -1.27
CA ARG A 192 -27.46 10.74 -0.90
C ARG A 192 -28.59 10.78 -1.95
N ARG A 193 -28.33 10.35 -3.20
CA ARG A 193 -29.37 10.33 -4.25
C ARG A 193 -30.19 9.03 -4.30
N VAL A 194 -29.83 8.02 -3.53
CA VAL A 194 -30.54 6.72 -3.52
C VAL A 194 -31.57 6.61 -2.39
N SER A 195 -31.60 7.54 -1.45
CA SER A 195 -32.51 7.52 -0.31
C SER A 195 -33.75 8.43 -0.45
N SER A 196 -34.03 8.92 -1.66
CA SER A 196 -35.22 9.75 -1.95
C SER A 196 -35.93 9.27 -3.23
N LEU A 197 -36.33 7.99 -3.23
CA LEU A 197 -37.37 7.43 -4.11
C LEU A 197 -38.20 6.44 -3.31
#